data_dd733644fc9534417301d6080c348028
#
_entry.id   dd733644fc9534417301d6080c348028
#
_cell.length_a   1.000
_cell.length_b   1.000
_cell.length_c   1.000
_cell.angle_alpha   90.00
_cell.angle_beta   90.00
_cell.angle_gamma   90.00
#
_symmetry.space_group_name_H-M   'P 1'
#
loop_
_entity.id
_entity.type
_entity.pdbx_description
1 polymer ?
#
loop_
_entity_poly.entity_id
_entity_poly.type
_entity_poly.pdbx_seq_one_letter_code
_entity_poly.pdbx_strand_id
1 'polypeptide(L)'
;MEHTPHEHEAGCACGHDHHDHHHHEHSEACGCGHEHHSHEHGENCGCHAYEGGIEGLSDTEAEMLRVIGRYSCLPVARFALRSSKDDSLDMTAMEPVTIEREDDSIEAVRERGHILLSLEDKGLITLDYDIPITGYDYAGYRESALFIQLEKAAREGGDKPGFLFDLPVMEGGSMALTEAGEKLLG
;
A
#
# COMPACT_ATOMS: atom_id res chain seq x y z
N MET A 1 42.79 42.47 14.78
CA MET A 1 41.75 41.98 15.68
C MET A 1 41.60 40.51 15.36
N GLU A 2 42.00 39.81 16.29
CA GLU A 2 42.71 38.54 16.28
C GLU A 2 41.74 37.39 16.11
N HIS A 3 42.06 36.51 15.17
CA HIS A 3 41.49 35.16 15.06
C HIS A 3 42.19 34.22 16.01
N THR A 4 41.48 33.64 16.97
CA THR A 4 41.96 32.50 17.76
C THR A 4 41.58 31.21 17.06
N PRO A 5 42.53 30.27 16.87
CA PRO A 5 42.25 28.95 16.34
C PRO A 5 41.75 28.03 17.47
N HIS A 6 40.67 27.28 17.17
CA HIS A 6 40.25 26.17 18.01
C HIS A 6 41.13 24.95 17.75
N GLU A 7 41.83 24.51 18.76
CA GLU A 7 42.57 23.24 18.79
C GLU A 7 41.54 22.10 18.98
N HIS A 8 41.51 21.15 18.05
CA HIS A 8 40.85 19.86 18.24
C HIS A 8 41.83 18.89 18.84
N GLU A 9 41.61 18.55 20.10
CA GLU A 9 42.34 17.43 20.74
C GLU A 9 41.93 16.08 20.10
N ALA A 10 42.94 15.32 19.79
CA ALA A 10 42.87 13.99 19.22
C ALA A 10 42.38 12.95 20.25
N GLY A 11 41.56 12.03 19.82
CA GLY A 11 41.29 10.83 20.61
C GLY A 11 39.92 10.16 20.39
N CYS A 12 39.60 9.74 19.18
CA CYS A 12 38.65 8.66 19.00
C CYS A 12 39.30 7.54 18.20
N ALA A 13 39.83 6.57 18.90
CA ALA A 13 40.24 5.29 18.34
C ALA A 13 38.99 4.43 18.13
N CYS A 14 38.29 4.62 17.01
CA CYS A 14 37.33 3.66 16.54
C CYS A 14 38.09 2.60 15.75
N GLY A 15 38.36 1.47 16.39
CA GLY A 15 38.86 0.28 15.71
C GLY A 15 37.79 -0.21 14.73
N HIS A 16 37.98 0.07 13.45
CA HIS A 16 37.28 -0.60 12.40
C HIS A 16 37.96 -1.94 12.14
N ASP A 17 37.41 -2.99 12.74
CA ASP A 17 37.68 -4.34 12.26
C ASP A 17 37.13 -4.43 10.85
N HIS A 18 38.02 -4.48 9.87
CA HIS A 18 37.67 -4.84 8.49
C HIS A 18 37.23 -6.30 8.47
N HIS A 19 35.91 -6.50 8.59
CA HIS A 19 35.34 -7.76 8.20
C HIS A 19 35.37 -7.83 6.68
N ASP A 20 36.23 -8.71 6.16
CA ASP A 20 36.23 -9.13 4.76
C ASP A 20 34.79 -9.58 4.39
N HIS A 21 34.14 -8.79 3.56
CA HIS A 21 32.87 -9.16 2.97
C HIS A 21 33.12 -10.21 1.89
N HIS A 22 33.04 -11.46 2.28
CA HIS A 22 32.90 -12.54 1.32
C HIS A 22 31.55 -12.37 0.62
N HIS A 23 31.58 -12.12 -0.70
CA HIS A 23 30.41 -12.17 -1.54
C HIS A 23 29.88 -13.60 -1.55
N HIS A 24 28.76 -13.80 -0.88
CA HIS A 24 28.02 -15.05 -0.94
C HIS A 24 26.98 -14.94 -2.04
N GLU A 25 27.07 -15.82 -3.04
CA GLU A 25 25.99 -16.00 -4.01
C GLU A 25 24.81 -16.68 -3.32
N HIS A 26 23.68 -16.00 -3.26
CA HIS A 26 22.46 -16.54 -2.70
C HIS A 26 21.75 -17.41 -3.73
N SER A 27 21.47 -18.67 -3.40
CA SER A 27 20.63 -19.52 -4.23
C SER A 27 19.16 -19.10 -4.07
N GLU A 28 18.42 -19.04 -5.19
CA GLU A 28 17.05 -18.49 -5.30
C GLU A 28 15.96 -19.28 -4.57
N ALA A 29 16.32 -20.33 -3.82
CA ALA A 29 15.33 -21.28 -3.29
C ALA A 29 14.89 -21.08 -1.85
N CYS A 30 15.63 -20.37 -1.01
CA CYS A 30 15.15 -19.88 0.30
C CYS A 30 16.08 -18.77 0.81
N GLY A 31 15.54 -17.73 1.41
CA GLY A 31 16.26 -16.57 1.93
C GLY A 31 17.20 -16.84 3.11
N CYS A 32 17.49 -18.09 3.43
CA CYS A 32 18.39 -18.55 4.50
C CYS A 32 19.77 -18.98 3.97
N GLY A 33 20.13 -18.59 2.75
CA GLY A 33 21.24 -19.13 2.00
C GLY A 33 22.61 -18.94 2.60
N HIS A 34 23.20 -20.01 3.07
CA HIS A 34 24.63 -20.28 3.08
C HIS A 34 24.87 -21.70 2.63
N GLU A 35 25.55 -21.86 1.50
CA GLU A 35 25.74 -23.16 0.84
C GLU A 35 26.61 -24.19 1.58
N HIS A 36 27.05 -23.93 2.83
CA HIS A 36 28.06 -24.80 3.45
C HIS A 36 27.74 -25.30 4.87
N HIS A 37 26.50 -25.15 5.33
CA HIS A 37 26.12 -25.78 6.59
C HIS A 37 24.85 -26.58 6.36
N SER A 38 24.95 -27.91 6.46
CA SER A 38 23.81 -28.77 6.64
C SER A 38 23.15 -28.44 7.98
N HIS A 39 22.30 -27.41 7.96
CA HIS A 39 21.44 -27.14 9.08
C HIS A 39 20.28 -28.12 8.99
N GLU A 40 20.23 -29.06 9.92
CA GLU A 40 18.98 -29.71 10.23
C GLU A 40 18.05 -28.59 10.68
N HIS A 41 17.04 -28.28 9.84
CA HIS A 41 16.01 -27.31 10.16
C HIS A 41 15.25 -27.87 11.36
N GLY A 42 15.60 -27.42 12.56
CA GLY A 42 14.83 -27.71 13.77
C GLY A 42 13.40 -27.17 13.58
N GLU A 43 12.44 -27.78 14.26
CA GLU A 43 10.99 -27.52 14.16
C GLU A 43 10.56 -26.05 14.39
N ASN A 44 11.50 -25.11 14.46
CA ASN A 44 11.24 -23.69 14.72
C ASN A 44 12.02 -22.75 13.80
N CYS A 45 12.47 -23.22 12.63
CA CYS A 45 12.96 -22.35 11.57
C CYS A 45 11.76 -21.60 11.00
N GLY A 46 11.74 -20.25 11.11
CA GLY A 46 10.68 -19.39 10.60
C GLY A 46 10.53 -19.35 9.08
N CYS A 47 11.20 -20.26 8.36
CA CYS A 47 10.92 -20.59 6.96
C CYS A 47 9.79 -21.61 6.90
N HIS A 48 8.64 -21.29 7.53
CA HIS A 48 7.42 -21.94 7.11
C HIS A 48 7.20 -21.53 5.65
N ALA A 49 7.54 -22.43 4.72
CA ALA A 49 6.93 -22.41 3.42
C ALA A 49 5.43 -22.24 3.68
N TYR A 50 4.84 -21.15 3.24
CA TYR A 50 3.40 -21.01 3.18
C TYR A 50 2.92 -22.14 2.29
N GLU A 51 2.53 -23.26 2.94
CA GLU A 51 1.84 -24.34 2.26
C GLU A 51 0.53 -23.73 1.79
N GLY A 52 0.47 -23.35 0.50
CA GLY A 52 -0.73 -22.87 -0.13
C GLY A 52 -0.60 -21.55 -0.87
N GLY A 53 0.50 -21.30 -1.56
CA GLY A 53 0.52 -20.27 -2.62
C GLY A 53 -0.58 -20.60 -3.62
N ILE A 54 -1.44 -19.64 -3.94
CA ILE A 54 -2.45 -19.79 -4.98
C ILE A 54 -1.72 -19.63 -6.31
N GLU A 55 -1.82 -20.65 -7.18
CA GLU A 55 -1.14 -20.63 -8.48
C GLU A 55 -1.54 -19.37 -9.28
N GLY A 56 -0.55 -18.64 -9.77
CA GLY A 56 -0.75 -17.42 -10.55
C GLY A 56 -0.93 -16.12 -9.71
N LEU A 57 -0.83 -16.22 -8.38
CA LEU A 57 -0.85 -15.05 -7.50
C LEU A 57 0.47 -14.91 -6.73
N SER A 58 0.88 -13.67 -6.49
CA SER A 58 1.90 -13.37 -5.49
C SER A 58 1.37 -13.63 -4.08
N ASP A 59 2.25 -13.74 -3.10
CA ASP A 59 1.85 -13.96 -1.69
C ASP A 59 0.96 -12.84 -1.17
N THR A 60 1.23 -11.59 -1.55
CA THR A 60 0.44 -10.42 -1.17
C THR A 60 -0.95 -10.41 -1.82
N GLU A 61 -1.05 -10.81 -3.09
CA GLU A 61 -2.34 -10.98 -3.78
C GLU A 61 -3.16 -12.11 -3.16
N ALA A 62 -2.53 -13.24 -2.88
CA ALA A 62 -3.18 -14.39 -2.26
C ALA A 62 -3.71 -14.04 -0.87
N GLU A 63 -2.94 -13.30 -0.07
CA GLU A 63 -3.40 -12.85 1.26
C GLU A 63 -4.55 -11.85 1.14
N MET A 64 -4.45 -10.86 0.25
CA MET A 64 -5.53 -9.90 0.01
C MET A 64 -6.81 -10.60 -0.44
N LEU A 65 -6.71 -11.57 -1.36
CA LEU A 65 -7.86 -12.36 -1.82
C LEU A 65 -8.51 -13.13 -0.67
N ARG A 66 -7.70 -13.75 0.23
CA ARG A 66 -8.21 -14.43 1.43
C ARG A 66 -8.90 -13.46 2.39
N VAL A 67 -8.35 -12.23 2.56
CA VAL A 67 -8.98 -11.22 3.41
C VAL A 67 -10.35 -10.85 2.84
N ILE A 68 -10.45 -10.56 1.53
CA ILE A 68 -11.73 -10.24 0.90
C ILE A 68 -12.70 -11.42 1.02
N GLY A 69 -12.23 -12.66 0.85
CA GLY A 69 -13.06 -13.86 0.94
C GLY A 69 -13.64 -14.17 2.32
N ARG A 70 -13.12 -13.57 3.40
CA ARG A 70 -13.70 -13.71 4.75
C ARG A 70 -14.99 -12.93 4.93
N TYR A 71 -15.30 -12.02 4.03
CA TYR A 71 -16.43 -11.11 4.09
C TYR A 71 -17.25 -11.22 2.80
N SER A 72 -18.55 -10.91 2.87
CA SER A 72 -19.36 -10.85 1.66
C SER A 72 -18.99 -9.68 0.77
N CYS A 73 -18.59 -8.57 1.36
CA CYS A 73 -18.03 -7.40 0.69
C CYS A 73 -17.22 -6.56 1.68
N LEU A 74 -16.27 -5.80 1.19
CA LEU A 74 -15.47 -4.85 1.95
C LEU A 74 -15.59 -3.46 1.34
N PRO A 75 -15.43 -2.38 2.14
CA PRO A 75 -15.49 -1.02 1.63
C PRO A 75 -14.24 -0.70 0.81
N VAL A 76 -14.44 0.01 -0.27
CA VAL A 76 -13.41 0.66 -1.08
C VAL A 76 -13.86 2.07 -1.39
N ALA A 77 -12.97 2.98 -1.72
CA ALA A 77 -13.33 4.32 -2.13
C ALA A 77 -12.51 4.79 -3.34
N ARG A 78 -13.04 5.81 -3.99
CA ARG A 78 -12.34 6.64 -4.98
C ARG A 78 -12.26 8.06 -4.44
N PHE A 79 -11.08 8.66 -4.50
CA PHE A 79 -10.88 10.07 -4.22
C PHE A 79 -10.73 10.82 -5.54
N ALA A 80 -11.54 11.84 -5.73
CA ALA A 80 -11.60 12.61 -6.96
C ALA A 80 -11.61 14.12 -6.67
N LEU A 81 -11.30 14.88 -7.70
CA LEU A 81 -11.50 16.32 -7.74
C LEU A 81 -12.48 16.64 -8.87
N ARG A 82 -13.55 17.35 -8.55
CA ARG A 82 -14.51 17.89 -9.51
C ARG A 82 -14.43 19.39 -9.60
N SER A 83 -15.11 19.96 -10.59
CA SER A 83 -15.25 21.39 -10.72
C SER A 83 -16.59 21.85 -10.17
N SER A 84 -16.59 22.91 -9.34
CA SER A 84 -17.82 23.59 -8.96
C SER A 84 -18.44 24.42 -10.11
N LYS A 85 -17.72 24.57 -11.23
CA LYS A 85 -18.11 25.43 -12.36
C LYS A 85 -18.50 24.64 -13.60
N ASP A 86 -18.11 23.37 -13.69
CA ASP A 86 -18.33 22.52 -14.85
C ASP A 86 -18.44 21.06 -14.40
N ASP A 87 -19.68 20.55 -14.38
CA ASP A 87 -20.01 19.18 -13.94
C ASP A 87 -19.38 18.09 -14.82
N SER A 88 -18.88 18.43 -16.01
CA SER A 88 -18.20 17.49 -16.88
C SER A 88 -16.75 17.24 -16.48
N LEU A 89 -16.18 18.06 -15.60
CA LEU A 89 -14.80 17.95 -15.14
C LEU A 89 -14.74 17.08 -13.87
N ASP A 90 -14.26 15.87 -14.05
CA ASP A 90 -13.96 14.91 -12.99
C ASP A 90 -12.53 14.39 -13.19
N MET A 91 -11.73 14.43 -12.14
CA MET A 91 -10.35 13.94 -12.15
C MET A 91 -10.14 12.99 -10.98
N THR A 92 -9.86 11.74 -11.27
CA THR A 92 -9.47 10.77 -10.25
C THR A 92 -8.11 11.15 -9.67
N ALA A 93 -8.08 11.38 -8.37
CA ALA A 93 -6.86 11.64 -7.62
C ALA A 93 -6.22 10.33 -7.12
N MET A 94 -7.04 9.38 -6.67
CA MET A 94 -6.60 8.06 -6.21
C MET A 94 -7.76 7.07 -6.25
N GLU A 95 -7.51 5.88 -6.83
CA GLU A 95 -8.39 4.71 -6.81
C GLU A 95 -7.60 3.44 -7.14
N PRO A 96 -7.92 2.28 -6.58
CA PRO A 96 -8.81 2.12 -5.42
C PRO A 96 -8.14 2.60 -4.13
N VAL A 97 -8.94 3.08 -3.20
CA VAL A 97 -8.50 3.49 -1.87
C VAL A 97 -9.04 2.52 -0.84
N THR A 98 -8.17 1.98 0.01
CA THR A 98 -8.52 1.27 1.24
C THR A 98 -7.76 1.88 2.40
N ILE A 99 -8.46 2.23 3.46
CA ILE A 99 -7.87 2.82 4.67
C ILE A 99 -7.94 1.79 5.79
N GLU A 100 -6.80 1.37 6.29
CA GLU A 100 -6.66 0.49 7.45
C GLU A 100 -6.44 1.29 8.73
N ARG A 101 -5.76 2.43 8.60
CA ARG A 101 -5.44 3.35 9.69
C ARG A 101 -5.62 4.78 9.23
N GLU A 102 -6.06 5.65 10.11
CA GLU A 102 -6.27 7.08 9.82
C GLU A 102 -5.00 7.79 9.31
N ASP A 103 -3.82 7.31 9.74
CA ASP A 103 -2.51 7.84 9.41
C ASP A 103 -1.79 7.05 8.29
N ASP A 104 -2.50 6.23 7.53
CA ASP A 104 -1.93 5.49 6.40
C ASP A 104 -1.18 6.44 5.44
N SER A 105 0.04 6.04 5.05
CA SER A 105 0.80 6.81 4.07
C SER A 105 0.23 6.62 2.65
N ILE A 106 0.48 7.60 1.79
CA ILE A 106 0.07 7.52 0.38
C ILE A 106 0.68 6.31 -0.33
N GLU A 107 1.91 5.94 0.03
CA GLU A 107 2.62 4.80 -0.51
C GLU A 107 1.91 3.48 -0.13
N ALA A 108 1.56 3.33 1.15
CA ALA A 108 0.87 2.13 1.64
C ALA A 108 -0.50 1.95 0.97
N VAL A 109 -1.26 3.04 0.82
CA VAL A 109 -2.56 2.99 0.13
C VAL A 109 -2.40 2.67 -1.35
N ARG A 110 -1.39 3.23 -2.03
CA ARG A 110 -1.10 2.90 -3.43
C ARG A 110 -0.67 1.46 -3.63
N GLU A 111 0.16 0.93 -2.73
CA GLU A 111 0.61 -0.46 -2.80
C GLU A 111 -0.59 -1.41 -2.68
N ARG A 112 -1.46 -1.21 -1.70
CA ARG A 112 -2.72 -1.96 -1.60
C ARG A 112 -3.60 -1.78 -2.84
N GLY A 113 -3.69 -0.56 -3.36
CA GLY A 113 -4.42 -0.26 -4.58
C GLY A 113 -3.92 -1.05 -5.79
N HIS A 114 -2.61 -1.15 -5.97
CA HIS A 114 -2.02 -1.95 -7.06
C HIS A 114 -2.35 -3.44 -6.93
N ILE A 115 -2.37 -3.98 -5.69
CA ILE A 115 -2.75 -5.37 -5.45
C ILE A 115 -4.22 -5.58 -5.84
N LEU A 116 -5.11 -4.67 -5.44
CA LEU A 116 -6.54 -4.76 -5.77
C LEU A 116 -6.79 -4.68 -7.29
N LEU A 117 -6.15 -3.73 -7.98
CA LEU A 117 -6.25 -3.63 -9.44
C LEU A 117 -5.75 -4.90 -10.14
N SER A 118 -4.64 -5.47 -9.67
CA SER A 118 -4.12 -6.73 -10.21
C SER A 118 -5.10 -7.90 -10.02
N LEU A 119 -5.77 -7.97 -8.87
CA LEU A 119 -6.79 -9.00 -8.61
C LEU A 119 -8.05 -8.78 -9.47
N GLU A 120 -8.46 -7.53 -9.70
CA GLU A 120 -9.56 -7.17 -10.58
C GLU A 120 -9.24 -7.52 -12.04
N ASP A 121 -8.05 -7.15 -12.54
CA ASP A 121 -7.57 -7.51 -13.88
C ASP A 121 -7.52 -9.01 -14.13
N LYS A 122 -7.24 -9.80 -13.09
CA LYS A 122 -7.31 -11.27 -13.11
C LYS A 122 -8.77 -11.80 -13.01
N GLY A 123 -9.74 -10.92 -12.85
CA GLY A 123 -11.16 -11.27 -12.75
C GLY A 123 -11.52 -11.99 -11.44
N LEU A 124 -10.74 -11.81 -10.37
CA LEU A 124 -10.93 -12.50 -9.09
C LEU A 124 -11.77 -11.70 -8.10
N ILE A 125 -11.80 -10.38 -8.26
CA ILE A 125 -12.63 -9.47 -7.47
C ILE A 125 -13.35 -8.47 -8.37
N THR A 126 -14.34 -7.78 -7.81
CA THR A 126 -14.96 -6.57 -8.41
C THR A 126 -14.64 -5.36 -7.53
N LEU A 127 -14.50 -4.19 -8.16
CA LEU A 127 -14.37 -2.87 -7.52
C LEU A 127 -15.51 -1.99 -8.05
N ASP A 128 -16.55 -1.79 -7.22
CA ASP A 128 -17.78 -1.09 -7.61
C ASP A 128 -17.92 0.22 -6.82
N TYR A 129 -17.58 1.35 -7.43
CA TYR A 129 -17.67 2.66 -6.77
C TYR A 129 -19.09 3.24 -6.77
N ASP A 130 -19.99 2.69 -7.58
CA ASP A 130 -21.41 3.07 -7.66
C ASP A 130 -22.29 2.26 -6.69
N ILE A 131 -21.72 1.25 -6.01
CA ILE A 131 -22.44 0.34 -5.12
C ILE A 131 -21.85 0.44 -3.69
N PRO A 132 -22.21 1.49 -2.93
CA PRO A 132 -21.76 1.62 -1.54
C PRO A 132 -22.39 0.55 -0.64
N ILE A 133 -21.65 0.14 0.39
CA ILE A 133 -22.15 -0.82 1.37
C ILE A 133 -23.25 -0.17 2.22
N THR A 134 -24.43 -0.77 2.20
CA THR A 134 -25.57 -0.28 2.98
C THR A 134 -25.28 -0.28 4.47
N GLY A 135 -25.42 0.89 5.10
CA GLY A 135 -25.17 1.06 6.54
C GLY A 135 -23.72 1.29 6.94
N TYR A 136 -22.78 1.30 5.99
CA TYR A 136 -21.41 1.71 6.20
C TYR A 136 -21.23 3.21 5.88
N ASP A 137 -20.71 4.00 6.83
CA ASP A 137 -20.73 5.48 6.71
C ASP A 137 -19.50 6.08 6.01
N TYR A 138 -18.48 5.28 5.74
CA TYR A 138 -17.21 5.71 5.13
C TYR A 138 -16.49 6.85 5.90
N ALA A 139 -16.78 7.03 7.18
CA ALA A 139 -16.18 8.09 7.98
C ALA A 139 -14.65 8.02 7.98
N GLY A 140 -14.07 6.81 8.17
CA GLY A 140 -12.63 6.62 8.18
C GLY A 140 -11.94 7.05 6.88
N TYR A 141 -12.63 6.99 5.74
CA TYR A 141 -12.11 7.49 4.46
C TYR A 141 -12.09 9.02 4.42
N ARG A 142 -13.20 9.66 4.87
CA ARG A 142 -13.31 11.13 4.90
C ARG A 142 -12.39 11.79 5.92
N GLU A 143 -12.12 11.10 7.02
CA GLU A 143 -11.28 11.58 8.12
C GLU A 143 -9.81 11.17 7.95
N SER A 144 -9.48 10.39 6.91
CA SER A 144 -8.11 9.99 6.61
C SER A 144 -7.21 11.17 6.31
N ALA A 145 -5.94 11.07 6.71
CA ALA A 145 -4.93 12.08 6.41
C ALA A 145 -4.83 12.35 4.90
N LEU A 146 -5.07 11.35 4.05
CA LEU A 146 -5.01 11.48 2.59
C LEU A 146 -6.16 12.32 2.05
N PHE A 147 -7.39 12.10 2.51
CA PHE A 147 -8.53 12.89 2.05
C PHE A 147 -8.43 14.35 2.54
N ILE A 148 -8.00 14.56 3.78
CA ILE A 148 -7.73 15.90 4.34
C ILE A 148 -6.65 16.63 3.52
N GLN A 149 -5.60 15.92 3.07
CA GLN A 149 -4.60 16.51 2.17
C GLN A 149 -5.18 16.88 0.81
N LEU A 150 -6.09 16.06 0.26
CA LEU A 150 -6.78 16.35 -0.99
C LEU A 150 -7.66 17.60 -0.86
N GLU A 151 -8.43 17.73 0.24
CA GLU A 151 -9.23 18.92 0.54
C GLU A 151 -8.36 20.16 0.65
N LYS A 152 -7.22 20.06 1.33
CA LYS A 152 -6.26 21.16 1.43
C LYS A 152 -5.72 21.58 0.06
N ALA A 153 -5.32 20.60 -0.78
CA ALA A 153 -4.80 20.86 -2.12
C ALA A 153 -5.86 21.53 -3.02
N ALA A 154 -7.12 21.07 -2.96
CA ALA A 154 -8.23 21.68 -3.69
C ALA A 154 -8.47 23.13 -3.28
N ARG A 155 -8.43 23.43 -1.98
CA ARG A 155 -8.58 24.79 -1.44
C ARG A 155 -7.45 25.70 -1.89
N GLU A 156 -6.20 25.27 -1.73
CA GLU A 156 -5.01 26.05 -2.15
C GLU A 156 -4.94 26.23 -3.68
N GLY A 157 -5.47 25.28 -4.43
CA GLY A 157 -5.63 25.38 -5.88
C GLY A 157 -6.69 26.38 -6.27
N GLY A 158 -7.85 26.37 -5.59
CA GLY A 158 -8.99 27.25 -5.86
C GLY A 158 -8.67 28.75 -5.81
N ASP A 159 -7.67 29.14 -5.04
CA ASP A 159 -7.17 30.52 -4.96
C ASP A 159 -6.37 30.95 -6.21
N LYS A 160 -6.04 30.01 -7.10
CA LYS A 160 -5.23 30.28 -8.30
C LYS A 160 -6.11 30.55 -9.51
N PRO A 161 -5.82 31.59 -10.32
CA PRO A 161 -6.54 31.84 -11.56
C PRO A 161 -6.48 30.64 -12.51
N GLY A 162 -7.66 30.20 -13.00
CA GLY A 162 -7.76 29.11 -13.96
C GLY A 162 -7.75 27.72 -13.34
N PHE A 163 -7.67 27.59 -12.03
CA PHE A 163 -7.86 26.30 -11.37
C PHE A 163 -9.35 25.88 -11.45
N LEU A 164 -9.59 24.68 -11.91
CA LEU A 164 -10.95 24.19 -12.17
C LEU A 164 -11.39 23.07 -11.23
N PHE A 165 -10.46 22.35 -10.61
CA PHE A 165 -10.72 21.15 -9.79
C PHE A 165 -10.79 21.52 -8.30
N ASP A 166 -11.77 22.32 -7.91
CA ASP A 166 -11.92 22.95 -6.59
C ASP A 166 -12.81 22.18 -5.61
N LEU A 167 -13.45 21.09 -6.07
CA LEU A 167 -14.37 20.29 -5.28
C LEU A 167 -13.81 18.88 -5.01
N PRO A 168 -13.26 18.61 -3.82
CA PRO A 168 -12.83 17.27 -3.46
C PRO A 168 -14.04 16.38 -3.18
N VAL A 169 -14.03 15.16 -3.72
CA VAL A 169 -15.11 14.19 -3.61
C VAL A 169 -14.55 12.85 -3.16
N MET A 170 -15.21 12.22 -2.21
CA MET A 170 -15.00 10.82 -1.83
C MET A 170 -16.23 10.01 -2.24
N GLU A 171 -16.04 9.07 -3.14
CA GLU A 171 -17.04 8.11 -3.56
C GLU A 171 -16.79 6.79 -2.87
N GLY A 172 -17.74 6.38 -2.04
CA GLY A 172 -17.66 5.11 -1.33
C GLY A 172 -18.26 4.01 -2.21
N GLY A 173 -17.57 2.90 -2.30
CA GLY A 173 -17.95 1.72 -3.06
C GLY A 173 -17.76 0.43 -2.29
N SER A 174 -17.90 -0.68 -2.97
CA SER A 174 -17.66 -2.01 -2.41
C SER A 174 -16.72 -2.82 -3.29
N MET A 175 -16.00 -3.75 -2.65
CA MET A 175 -15.26 -4.80 -3.33
C MET A 175 -15.71 -6.16 -2.83
N ALA A 176 -15.77 -7.14 -3.74
CA ALA A 176 -16.20 -8.49 -3.43
C ALA A 176 -15.47 -9.50 -4.31
N LEU A 177 -15.47 -10.78 -3.89
CA LEU A 177 -15.01 -11.85 -4.77
C LEU A 177 -15.97 -12.01 -5.96
N THR A 178 -15.39 -12.34 -7.10
CA THR A 178 -16.13 -12.92 -8.22
C THR A 178 -16.32 -14.43 -7.99
N GLU A 179 -17.18 -15.06 -8.81
CA GLU A 179 -17.31 -16.52 -8.82
C GLU A 179 -15.96 -17.23 -9.07
N ALA A 180 -15.08 -16.63 -9.86
CA ALA A 180 -13.73 -17.14 -10.09
C ALA A 180 -12.85 -17.03 -8.85
N GLY A 181 -12.92 -15.91 -8.12
CA GLY A 181 -12.22 -15.69 -6.87
C GLY A 181 -12.68 -16.66 -5.78
N GLU A 182 -13.99 -16.86 -5.65
CA GLU A 182 -14.56 -17.86 -4.71
C GLU A 182 -14.06 -19.28 -5.00
N LYS A 183 -14.11 -19.69 -6.26
CA LYS A 183 -13.62 -21.03 -6.68
C LYS A 183 -12.12 -21.23 -6.43
N LEU A 184 -11.35 -20.18 -6.48
CA LEU A 184 -9.90 -20.24 -6.28
C LEU A 184 -9.55 -20.40 -4.79
N LEU A 185 -10.40 -19.91 -3.89
CA LEU A 185 -10.22 -20.09 -2.45
C LEU A 185 -10.76 -21.42 -1.90
N GLY A 186 -11.61 -22.13 -2.63
CA GLY A 186 -12.17 -23.48 -2.32
C GLY A 186 -13.48 -23.39 -1.59
#